data_951ad90dc1f50060e77558228ed491ce
#
_entry.id   951ad90dc1f50060e77558228ed491ce
#
_cell.length_a   1.000
_cell.length_b   1.000
_cell.length_c   1.000
_cell.angle_alpha   90.00
_cell.angle_beta   90.00
_cell.angle_gamma   90.00
#
_symmetry.space_group_name_H-M   'P 1'
#
loop_
_entity.id
_entity.type
_entity.pdbx_description
1 polymer ?
#
loop_
_entity_poly.entity_id
_entity_poly.type
_entity_poly.pdbx_seq_one_letter_code
_entity_poly.pdbx_strand_id
1 'polypeptide(L)'
;GNGWLVRKLNTFENCLYCTGIDGSESMITKAKNIDADGDYFCQKLPGWTPDEKVDFVISMEFLYYLKEPLKFLAELNKNWLNENGILAIGIDHYFENTSSLSWSESLGVSMTTLSIQEWTKGFEDAGFSNVEFYQYGAKENWAGTLVIVGQK
;
A
#
# COMPACT_ATOMS: atom_id res chain seq x y z
N GLY A 1 7.18 -4.25 -5.90
CA GLY A 1 8.14 -3.32 -6.56
C GLY A 1 9.59 -3.77 -6.44
N ASN A 2 10.50 -2.90 -6.83
CA ASN A 2 11.93 -3.19 -6.87
C ASN A 2 12.67 -3.05 -5.53
N GLY A 3 11.97 -3.04 -4.41
CA GLY A 3 12.53 -2.99 -3.06
C GLY A 3 13.03 -1.62 -2.59
N TRP A 4 12.80 -0.53 -3.33
CA TRP A 4 13.31 0.78 -2.97
C TRP A 4 12.85 1.25 -1.58
N LEU A 5 11.59 0.97 -1.23
CA LEU A 5 11.01 1.36 0.05
C LEU A 5 11.63 0.56 1.21
N VAL A 6 11.80 -0.76 1.04
CA VAL A 6 12.48 -1.62 2.04
C VAL A 6 13.88 -1.09 2.32
N ARG A 7 14.67 -0.83 1.27
CA ARG A 7 16.02 -0.26 1.42
C ARG A 7 15.99 1.10 2.13
N LYS A 8 14.99 1.93 1.83
CA LYS A 8 14.84 3.22 2.51
C LYS A 8 14.49 3.06 3.98
N LEU A 9 13.55 2.16 4.30
CA LEU A 9 13.14 1.91 5.68
C LEU A 9 14.28 1.34 6.52
N ASN A 10 15.07 0.44 5.97
CA ASN A 10 16.26 -0.12 6.63
C ASN A 10 17.37 0.93 6.96
N THR A 11 17.26 2.17 6.46
CA THR A 11 18.15 3.26 6.88
C THR A 11 17.73 3.93 8.19
N PHE A 12 16.55 3.65 8.71
CA PHE A 12 16.07 4.21 9.96
C PHE A 12 16.46 3.31 11.15
N GLU A 13 17.08 3.91 12.17
CA GLU A 13 17.55 3.20 13.36
C GLU A 13 16.46 2.40 14.09
N ASN A 14 15.21 2.86 14.01
CA ASN A 14 14.06 2.21 14.64
C ASN A 14 13.44 1.08 13.78
N CYS A 15 13.91 0.86 12.55
CA CYS A 15 13.48 -0.23 11.71
C CYS A 15 14.34 -1.45 11.98
N LEU A 16 13.87 -2.33 12.88
CA LEU A 16 14.61 -3.53 13.24
C LEU A 16 14.54 -4.61 12.15
N TYR A 17 13.43 -4.67 11.44
CA TYR A 17 13.19 -5.65 10.39
C TYR A 17 12.17 -5.09 9.36
N CYS A 18 12.47 -5.27 8.09
CA CYS A 18 11.58 -4.82 7.01
C CYS A 18 11.57 -5.83 5.87
N THR A 19 10.38 -6.24 5.47
CA THR A 19 10.16 -7.21 4.38
C THR A 19 9.40 -6.56 3.23
N GLY A 20 9.80 -6.87 2.01
CA GLY A 20 9.11 -6.46 0.81
C GLY A 20 8.32 -7.60 0.15
N ILE A 21 7.08 -7.29 -0.26
CA ILE A 21 6.22 -8.25 -0.93
C ILE A 21 5.76 -7.66 -2.26
N ASP A 22 5.81 -8.47 -3.31
CA ASP A 22 5.26 -8.12 -4.63
C ASP A 22 4.81 -9.39 -5.35
N GLY A 23 3.73 -9.31 -6.11
CA GLY A 23 3.22 -10.42 -6.91
C GLY A 23 4.02 -10.70 -8.20
N SER A 24 4.93 -9.82 -8.58
CA SER A 24 5.75 -9.92 -9.77
C SER A 24 7.12 -10.53 -9.46
N GLU A 25 7.36 -11.72 -9.98
CA GLU A 25 8.67 -12.40 -9.84
C GLU A 25 9.82 -11.56 -10.40
N SER A 26 9.59 -10.84 -11.51
CA SER A 26 10.61 -9.97 -12.12
C SER A 26 10.96 -8.78 -11.21
N MET A 27 9.99 -8.23 -10.45
CA MET A 27 10.24 -7.15 -9.49
C MET A 27 11.00 -7.66 -8.26
N ILE A 28 10.65 -8.83 -7.76
CA ILE A 28 11.38 -9.47 -6.65
C ILE A 28 12.80 -9.82 -7.05
N THR A 29 13.00 -10.38 -8.25
CA THR A 29 14.33 -10.63 -8.77
C THR A 29 15.15 -9.35 -8.86
N LYS A 30 14.57 -8.27 -9.36
CA LYS A 30 15.23 -6.96 -9.42
C LYS A 30 15.56 -6.41 -8.03
N ALA A 31 14.67 -6.56 -7.05
CA ALA A 31 14.91 -6.15 -5.67
C ALA A 31 16.12 -6.89 -5.07
N LYS A 32 16.14 -8.22 -5.19
CA LYS A 32 17.25 -9.09 -4.72
C LYS A 32 18.58 -8.83 -5.43
N ASN A 33 18.57 -8.48 -6.71
CA ASN A 33 19.78 -8.13 -7.45
C ASN A 33 20.40 -6.80 -6.96
N ILE A 34 19.58 -5.89 -6.44
CA ILE A 34 20.04 -4.59 -5.91
C ILE A 34 20.45 -4.71 -4.44
N ASP A 35 19.78 -5.56 -3.70
CA ASP A 35 19.90 -5.71 -2.25
C ASP A 35 19.77 -7.22 -1.92
N ALA A 36 20.90 -7.91 -2.00
CA ALA A 36 20.96 -9.36 -1.83
C ALA A 36 20.64 -9.85 -0.42
N ASP A 37 20.87 -8.99 0.58
CA ASP A 37 20.65 -9.29 1.99
C ASP A 37 19.23 -8.89 2.46
N GLY A 38 18.45 -8.22 1.59
CA GLY A 38 17.09 -7.79 1.91
C GLY A 38 16.07 -8.93 1.80
N ASP A 39 15.06 -8.89 2.67
CA ASP A 39 13.97 -9.86 2.68
C ASP A 39 12.87 -9.49 1.70
N TYR A 40 12.79 -10.24 0.59
CA TYR A 40 11.81 -10.03 -0.49
C TYR A 40 11.10 -11.33 -0.85
N PHE A 41 9.76 -11.29 -0.83
CA PHE A 41 8.91 -12.43 -1.14
C PHE A 41 8.02 -12.18 -2.35
N CYS A 42 7.98 -13.14 -3.28
CA CYS A 42 7.03 -13.14 -4.37
C CYS A 42 5.72 -13.77 -3.92
N GLN A 43 4.74 -12.93 -3.58
CA GLN A 43 3.44 -13.38 -3.07
C GLN A 43 2.30 -12.60 -3.72
N LYS A 44 1.26 -13.31 -4.12
CA LYS A 44 0.04 -12.69 -4.66
C LYS A 44 -0.90 -12.29 -3.53
N LEU A 45 -1.35 -11.03 -3.56
CA LEU A 45 -2.32 -10.48 -2.63
C LEU A 45 -3.65 -10.19 -3.35
N PRO A 46 -4.79 -10.37 -2.68
CA PRO A 46 -4.97 -11.07 -1.40
C PRO A 46 -4.70 -12.57 -1.54
N GLY A 47 -4.52 -13.29 -0.43
CA GLY A 47 -4.34 -14.75 -0.43
C GLY A 47 -3.04 -15.21 0.23
N TRP A 48 -2.26 -14.27 0.71
CA TRP A 48 -1.09 -14.52 1.57
C TRP A 48 -1.17 -13.63 2.81
N THR A 49 -0.72 -14.16 3.93
CA THR A 49 -0.65 -13.46 5.23
C THR A 49 0.72 -13.76 5.85
N PRO A 50 1.38 -12.81 6.49
CA PRO A 50 2.63 -13.08 7.20
C PRO A 50 2.42 -14.07 8.36
N ASP A 51 3.43 -14.87 8.66
CA ASP A 51 3.40 -15.83 9.78
C ASP A 51 3.33 -15.11 11.12
N GLU A 52 3.95 -13.95 11.23
CA GLU A 52 3.91 -13.08 12.40
C GLU A 52 3.37 -11.70 12.04
N LYS A 53 2.61 -11.13 12.99
CA LYS A 53 2.10 -9.76 12.83
C LYS A 53 3.23 -8.74 12.96
N VAL A 54 3.02 -7.59 12.32
CA VAL A 54 3.99 -6.50 12.25
C VAL A 54 3.42 -5.22 12.86
N ASP A 55 4.28 -4.28 13.22
CA ASP A 55 3.87 -2.99 13.78
C ASP A 55 3.52 -1.98 12.67
N PHE A 56 4.06 -2.18 11.46
CA PHE A 56 3.85 -1.30 10.32
C PHE A 56 3.58 -2.08 9.04
N VAL A 57 2.53 -1.67 8.31
CA VAL A 57 2.31 -2.07 6.91
C VAL A 57 2.29 -0.80 6.06
N ILE A 58 3.10 -0.80 5.01
CA ILE A 58 3.12 0.28 4.02
C ILE A 58 2.80 -0.30 2.65
N SER A 59 1.76 0.22 2.00
CA SER A 59 1.35 -0.19 0.66
C SER A 59 1.42 0.99 -0.29
N MET A 60 2.22 0.87 -1.35
CA MET A 60 2.37 1.91 -2.36
C MET A 60 1.91 1.40 -3.72
N GLU A 61 1.00 2.16 -4.37
CA GLU A 61 0.52 1.93 -5.74
C GLU A 61 0.01 0.50 -5.99
N PHE A 62 -0.80 -0.02 -5.04
CA PHE A 62 -1.25 -1.41 -5.13
C PHE A 62 -2.76 -1.58 -4.92
N LEU A 63 -3.34 -0.99 -3.88
CA LEU A 63 -4.70 -1.35 -3.43
C LEU A 63 -5.78 -1.14 -4.50
N TYR A 64 -5.64 -0.16 -5.34
CA TYR A 64 -6.61 0.11 -6.41
C TYR A 64 -6.62 -0.95 -7.53
N TYR A 65 -5.63 -1.83 -7.59
CA TYR A 65 -5.68 -3.01 -8.48
C TYR A 65 -6.56 -4.15 -7.96
N LEU A 66 -6.94 -4.10 -6.68
CA LEU A 66 -7.82 -5.10 -6.09
C LEU A 66 -9.28 -4.83 -6.47
N LYS A 67 -10.05 -5.90 -6.67
CA LYS A 67 -11.50 -5.79 -6.90
C LYS A 67 -12.27 -5.32 -5.65
N GLU A 68 -11.78 -5.70 -4.48
CA GLU A 68 -12.39 -5.42 -3.18
C GLU A 68 -11.34 -4.88 -2.19
N PRO A 69 -10.78 -3.69 -2.47
CA PRO A 69 -9.69 -3.15 -1.66
C PRO A 69 -10.08 -2.90 -0.20
N LEU A 70 -11.35 -2.51 0.05
CA LEU A 70 -11.83 -2.26 1.40
C LEU A 70 -11.94 -3.54 2.25
N LYS A 71 -12.24 -4.68 1.64
CA LYS A 71 -12.15 -5.98 2.35
C LYS A 71 -10.71 -6.32 2.72
N PHE A 72 -9.77 -5.98 1.86
CA PHE A 72 -8.36 -6.21 2.14
C PHE A 72 -7.85 -5.31 3.26
N LEU A 73 -8.35 -4.08 3.42
CA LEU A 73 -8.05 -3.25 4.60
C LEU A 73 -8.43 -3.95 5.91
N ALA A 74 -9.61 -4.58 5.97
CA ALA A 74 -10.04 -5.34 7.15
C ALA A 74 -9.14 -6.56 7.41
N GLU A 75 -8.66 -7.22 6.35
CA GLU A 75 -7.69 -8.32 6.45
C GLU A 75 -6.35 -7.83 7.02
N LEU A 76 -5.83 -6.70 6.52
CA LEU A 76 -4.61 -6.09 7.02
C LEU A 76 -4.73 -5.73 8.50
N ASN A 77 -5.84 -5.12 8.91
CA ASN A 77 -6.10 -4.81 10.32
C ASN A 77 -6.08 -6.07 11.18
N LYS A 78 -6.87 -7.07 10.80
CA LYS A 78 -7.10 -8.26 11.63
C LYS A 78 -5.89 -9.19 11.68
N ASN A 79 -5.29 -9.46 10.51
CA ASN A 79 -4.36 -10.58 10.35
C ASN A 79 -2.89 -10.16 10.26
N TRP A 80 -2.61 -8.91 9.85
CA TRP A 80 -1.24 -8.47 9.61
C TRP A 80 -0.67 -7.59 10.72
N LEU A 81 -1.50 -6.73 11.34
CA LEU A 81 -1.05 -5.73 12.29
C LEU A 81 -1.15 -6.20 13.73
N ASN A 82 -0.12 -5.91 14.52
CA ASN A 82 -0.14 -5.93 15.97
C ASN A 82 -1.15 -4.91 16.51
N GLU A 83 -1.52 -5.02 17.79
CA GLU A 83 -2.29 -3.98 18.48
C GLU A 83 -1.49 -2.66 18.49
N ASN A 84 -2.16 -1.55 18.20
CA ASN A 84 -1.57 -0.23 17.94
C ASN A 84 -0.70 -0.14 16.68
N GLY A 85 -0.67 -1.18 15.84
CA GLY A 85 0.04 -1.17 14.58
C GLY A 85 -0.54 -0.16 13.60
N ILE A 86 0.27 0.29 12.65
CA ILE A 86 -0.09 1.36 11.71
C ILE A 86 -0.13 0.82 10.28
N LEU A 87 -1.19 1.14 9.56
CA LEU A 87 -1.27 1.01 8.12
C LEU A 87 -1.09 2.38 7.46
N ALA A 88 -0.16 2.47 6.52
CA ALA A 88 -0.02 3.61 5.62
C ALA A 88 -0.18 3.14 4.17
N ILE A 89 -1.03 3.80 3.40
CA ILE A 89 -1.14 3.57 1.96
C ILE A 89 -0.78 4.83 1.18
N GLY A 90 -0.24 4.66 -0.01
CA GLY A 90 -0.04 5.72 -0.99
C GLY A 90 -0.61 5.25 -2.34
N ILE A 91 -1.51 6.03 -2.91
CA ILE A 91 -2.18 5.71 -4.16
C ILE A 91 -2.32 6.95 -5.04
N ASP A 92 -2.11 6.76 -6.34
CA ASP A 92 -2.27 7.79 -7.34
C ASP A 92 -3.61 7.69 -8.08
N HIS A 93 -4.19 6.48 -8.13
CA HIS A 93 -5.50 6.28 -8.76
C HIS A 93 -6.62 6.39 -7.73
N TYR A 94 -7.33 7.52 -7.75
CA TYR A 94 -8.52 7.79 -6.95
C TYR A 94 -9.39 8.86 -7.63
N PHE A 95 -10.65 8.97 -7.23
CA PHE A 95 -11.67 9.74 -7.96
C PHE A 95 -11.30 11.23 -8.15
N GLU A 96 -10.76 11.89 -7.13
CA GLU A 96 -10.40 13.31 -7.19
C GLU A 96 -9.13 13.57 -8.01
N ASN A 97 -8.31 12.55 -8.29
CA ASN A 97 -7.19 12.67 -9.22
C ASN A 97 -7.61 12.36 -10.65
N THR A 98 -8.28 13.31 -11.26
CA THR A 98 -8.90 13.15 -12.59
C THR A 98 -7.90 12.70 -13.67
N SER A 99 -6.63 13.04 -13.54
CA SER A 99 -5.56 12.60 -14.45
C SER A 99 -5.35 11.09 -14.46
N SER A 100 -5.71 10.40 -13.39
CA SER A 100 -5.55 8.95 -13.27
C SER A 100 -6.75 8.14 -13.77
N LEU A 101 -7.91 8.78 -13.99
CA LEU A 101 -9.16 8.05 -14.29
C LEU A 101 -9.13 7.28 -15.62
N SER A 102 -8.31 7.72 -16.57
CA SER A 102 -8.11 7.03 -17.85
C SER A 102 -7.12 5.86 -17.79
N TRP A 103 -6.45 5.64 -16.66
CA TRP A 103 -5.38 4.63 -16.57
C TRP A 103 -5.88 3.20 -16.77
N SER A 104 -7.05 2.86 -16.22
CA SER A 104 -7.64 1.53 -16.39
C SER A 104 -7.78 1.16 -17.86
N GLU A 105 -8.29 2.09 -18.69
CA GLU A 105 -8.45 1.90 -20.13
C GLU A 105 -7.10 1.93 -20.86
N SER A 106 -6.27 2.93 -20.60
CA SER A 106 -4.99 3.13 -21.32
C SER A 106 -3.95 2.04 -21.05
N LEU A 107 -3.98 1.44 -19.86
CA LEU A 107 -3.07 0.35 -19.46
C LEU A 107 -3.68 -1.05 -19.67
N GLY A 108 -4.98 -1.13 -19.97
CA GLY A 108 -5.69 -2.39 -20.14
C GLY A 108 -5.75 -3.23 -18.85
N VAL A 109 -5.77 -2.57 -17.68
CA VAL A 109 -5.84 -3.22 -16.37
C VAL A 109 -7.05 -2.76 -15.59
N SER A 110 -7.70 -3.68 -14.87
CA SER A 110 -8.83 -3.30 -14.00
C SER A 110 -8.33 -2.54 -12.79
N MET A 111 -8.97 -1.42 -12.50
CA MET A 111 -8.70 -0.60 -11.31
C MET A 111 -10.02 -0.25 -10.61
N THR A 112 -9.99 -0.28 -9.29
CA THR A 112 -11.10 0.19 -8.45
C THR A 112 -10.90 1.65 -8.14
N THR A 113 -11.83 2.48 -8.59
CA THR A 113 -11.80 3.94 -8.37
C THR A 113 -12.69 4.28 -7.18
N LEU A 114 -12.09 4.74 -6.11
CA LEU A 114 -12.79 5.24 -4.93
C LEU A 114 -12.39 6.69 -4.67
N SER A 115 -13.30 7.47 -4.08
CA SER A 115 -13.03 8.82 -3.60
C SER A 115 -12.20 8.82 -2.32
N ILE A 116 -11.62 9.95 -1.96
CA ILE A 116 -10.94 10.15 -0.67
C ILE A 116 -11.88 9.77 0.48
N GLN A 117 -13.15 10.18 0.39
CA GLN A 117 -14.15 9.87 1.41
C GLN A 117 -14.42 8.37 1.53
N GLU A 118 -14.53 7.65 0.41
CA GLU A 118 -14.75 6.20 0.42
C GLU A 118 -13.53 5.45 0.97
N TRP A 119 -12.33 5.89 0.63
CA TRP A 119 -11.10 5.32 1.18
C TRP A 119 -11.00 5.54 2.70
N THR A 120 -11.18 6.78 3.18
CA THR A 120 -11.09 7.09 4.63
C THR A 120 -12.15 6.35 5.42
N LYS A 121 -13.40 6.35 4.92
CA LYS A 121 -14.47 5.56 5.53
C LYS A 121 -14.15 4.07 5.51
N GLY A 122 -13.56 3.55 4.45
CA GLY A 122 -13.13 2.17 4.36
C GLY A 122 -12.10 1.79 5.43
N PHE A 123 -11.18 2.69 5.78
CA PHE A 123 -10.27 2.50 6.90
C PHE A 123 -11.02 2.41 8.23
N GLU A 124 -11.94 3.35 8.50
CA GLU A 124 -12.76 3.35 9.72
C GLU A 124 -13.60 2.07 9.83
N ASP A 125 -14.29 1.69 8.75
CA ASP A 125 -15.11 0.48 8.69
C ASP A 125 -14.28 -0.83 8.84
N ALA A 126 -13.01 -0.79 8.45
CA ALA A 126 -12.05 -1.87 8.65
C ALA A 126 -11.49 -1.94 10.09
N GLY A 127 -11.86 -1.01 10.97
CA GLY A 127 -11.48 -0.97 12.37
C GLY A 127 -10.22 -0.17 12.67
N PHE A 128 -9.78 0.69 11.75
CA PHE A 128 -8.71 1.65 12.04
C PHE A 128 -9.26 2.88 12.74
N SER A 129 -8.49 3.40 13.69
CA SER A 129 -8.70 4.65 14.39
C SER A 129 -7.68 5.71 13.94
N ASN A 130 -7.85 6.95 14.33
CA ASN A 130 -6.95 8.07 14.02
C ASN A 130 -6.65 8.15 12.51
N VAL A 131 -7.69 7.99 11.68
CA VAL A 131 -7.55 7.98 10.22
C VAL A 131 -7.29 9.39 9.73
N GLU A 132 -6.14 9.58 9.12
CA GLU A 132 -5.72 10.85 8.51
C GLU A 132 -5.37 10.64 7.04
N PHE A 133 -5.54 11.69 6.23
CA PHE A 133 -5.13 11.65 4.83
C PHE A 133 -4.40 12.92 4.41
N TYR A 134 -3.54 12.77 3.41
CA TYR A 134 -2.74 13.85 2.82
C TYR A 134 -2.66 13.67 1.31
N GLN A 135 -2.62 14.76 0.55
CA GLN A 135 -2.32 14.75 -0.88
C GLN A 135 -0.91 15.30 -1.08
N TYR A 136 0.03 14.44 -1.38
CA TYR A 136 1.45 14.81 -1.49
C TYR A 136 1.84 15.06 -2.95
N GLY A 137 2.56 16.17 -3.17
CA GLY A 137 3.07 16.51 -4.50
C GLY A 137 2.00 17.01 -5.48
N ALA A 138 0.87 17.53 -4.96
CA ALA A 138 -0.18 18.12 -5.80
C ALA A 138 0.35 19.30 -6.60
N LYS A 139 -0.10 19.43 -7.85
CA LYS A 139 0.24 20.52 -8.79
C LYS A 139 -0.90 20.70 -9.80
N GLU A 140 -0.78 21.68 -10.68
CA GLU A 140 -1.75 21.86 -11.75
C GLU A 140 -1.97 20.55 -12.53
N ASN A 141 -3.21 20.13 -12.70
CA ASN A 141 -3.62 18.89 -13.36
C ASN A 141 -3.18 17.57 -12.66
N TRP A 142 -2.73 17.63 -11.42
CA TRP A 142 -2.35 16.45 -10.64
C TRP A 142 -2.74 16.65 -9.18
N ALA A 143 -3.68 15.86 -8.69
CA ALA A 143 -4.17 16.02 -7.32
C ALA A 143 -3.18 15.53 -6.23
N GLY A 144 -2.07 14.95 -6.62
CA GLY A 144 -1.06 14.39 -5.72
C GLY A 144 -1.27 12.92 -5.42
N THR A 145 -0.27 12.29 -4.85
CA THR A 145 -0.41 10.96 -4.25
C THR A 145 -1.28 11.07 -3.01
N LEU A 146 -2.40 10.35 -2.97
CA LEU A 146 -3.22 10.25 -1.77
C LEU A 146 -2.54 9.29 -0.79
N VAL A 147 -2.12 9.83 0.35
CA VAL A 147 -1.58 9.06 1.47
C VAL A 147 -2.65 8.98 2.55
N ILE A 148 -2.96 7.78 3.02
CA ILE A 148 -3.89 7.57 4.13
C ILE A 148 -3.17 6.75 5.19
N VAL A 149 -3.31 7.16 6.44
CA VAL A 149 -2.72 6.51 7.61
C VAL A 149 -3.83 6.20 8.60
N GLY A 150 -3.81 5.01 9.17
CA GLY A 150 -4.72 4.61 10.24
C GLY A 150 -4.02 3.71 11.24
N GLN A 151 -4.46 3.76 12.49
CA GLN A 151 -3.96 2.94 13.59
C GLN A 151 -4.98 1.86 13.95
N LYS A 152 -4.53 0.63 14.15
CA LYS A 152 -5.34 -0.46 14.67
C LYS A 152 -5.72 -0.25 16.12
#